data_bb213b98dff67140f80aa24e32e4a0f2
#
_entry.id   bb213b98dff67140f80aa24e32e4a0f2
#
_cell.length_a   1.000
_cell.length_b   1.000
_cell.length_c   1.000
_cell.angle_alpha   90.00
_cell.angle_beta   90.00
_cell.angle_gamma   90.00
#
_symmetry.space_group_name_H-M   'P 1'
#
loop_
_entity.id
_entity.type
_entity.pdbx_description
1 polymer ?
#
loop_
_entity_poly.entity_id
_entity_poly.type
_entity_poly.pdbx_seq_one_letter_code
_entity_poly.pdbx_strand_id
1 'polypeptide(L)'
;MLIPLGSSTQDLTGFKKLKPIDWSASVNAGTTSVINNAKNSLYSPFAYSVGVNASLSICGFNLPFSFTYRDRQASYGASFSRFSLTPTYKWAKLYIGHSQVEYNRYLLSGIQIFGLGVDLNPGLFRLAVITGKVYNPKVVFDSLTYHSGVLNPYNRKVTAVKIGIGKNRNYFDISLLVGNDSGNPTIESDSTFFPLHSNTCLGMSSSVDLIGKTLNLSINTAASAYTHNINSAELEEGDLSQNGLLSSVNKLIDPNKSTSLSFAGDAVLGYSYRNFSLKARYQRIDPFYKSFGVNFLRGDRENISL
;
A
#
# COMPACT_ATOMS: atom_id res chain seq x y z
N MET A 1 22.07 -36.30 -13.19
CA MET A 1 22.95 -35.73 -12.16
C MET A 1 22.06 -35.16 -11.07
N LEU A 2 21.84 -35.95 -10.01
CA LEU A 2 20.99 -35.60 -8.87
C LEU A 2 21.79 -34.72 -7.91
N ILE A 3 21.33 -33.49 -7.68
CA ILE A 3 21.89 -32.59 -6.68
C ILE A 3 21.30 -33.02 -5.33
N PRO A 4 22.08 -33.39 -4.32
CA PRO A 4 21.55 -33.72 -3.01
C PRO A 4 21.04 -32.39 -2.35
N LEU A 5 19.78 -32.37 -2.02
CA LEU A 5 19.19 -31.39 -1.10
C LEU A 5 19.80 -31.63 0.28
N GLY A 6 20.75 -30.82 0.67
CA GLY A 6 21.31 -30.83 2.01
C GLY A 6 20.24 -30.53 3.04
N SER A 7 19.85 -31.53 3.80
CA SER A 7 19.04 -31.38 5.01
C SER A 7 19.87 -30.61 6.05
N SER A 8 19.59 -29.31 6.22
CA SER A 8 20.11 -28.58 7.37
C SER A 8 19.46 -29.12 8.63
N THR A 9 20.22 -29.90 9.37
CA THR A 9 19.87 -30.30 10.74
C THR A 9 19.62 -29.05 11.56
N GLN A 10 18.43 -28.92 12.10
CA GLN A 10 18.09 -27.83 12.99
C GLN A 10 18.93 -27.92 14.23
N ASP A 11 19.77 -26.93 14.49
CA ASP A 11 20.56 -26.85 15.71
C ASP A 11 19.61 -26.57 16.90
N LEU A 12 19.30 -27.62 17.64
CA LEU A 12 18.42 -27.58 18.80
C LEU A 12 19.09 -26.97 20.05
N THR A 13 20.38 -26.66 20.00
CA THR A 13 21.10 -26.05 21.12
C THR A 13 20.68 -24.59 21.38
N GLY A 14 20.09 -23.93 20.40
CA GLY A 14 19.51 -22.61 20.56
C GLY A 14 18.22 -22.53 21.41
N PHE A 15 17.52 -23.63 21.61
CA PHE A 15 16.26 -23.67 22.38
C PHE A 15 16.43 -23.40 23.88
N LYS A 16 17.60 -23.64 24.44
CA LYS A 16 17.87 -23.40 25.87
C LYS A 16 17.99 -21.92 26.25
N LYS A 17 18.14 -21.00 25.28
CA LYS A 17 18.28 -19.56 25.53
C LYS A 17 17.02 -18.74 25.21
N LEU A 18 16.04 -19.32 24.56
CA LEU A 18 14.78 -18.63 24.26
C LEU A 18 13.85 -18.77 25.47
N LYS A 19 13.37 -17.65 26.00
CA LYS A 19 12.22 -17.70 26.93
C LYS A 19 11.10 -18.41 26.18
N PRO A 20 10.56 -19.52 26.71
CA PRO A 20 9.61 -20.34 25.98
C PRO A 20 8.31 -19.58 25.66
N ILE A 21 7.94 -18.63 26.51
CA ILE A 21 6.77 -17.77 26.35
C ILE A 21 7.13 -16.39 26.84
N ASP A 22 6.86 -15.38 26.04
CA ASP A 22 6.95 -13.97 26.39
C ASP A 22 5.67 -13.26 25.92
N TRP A 23 5.10 -12.43 26.79
CA TRP A 23 3.90 -11.69 26.44
C TRP A 23 3.94 -10.27 26.98
N SER A 24 3.32 -9.37 26.26
CA SER A 24 3.10 -8.00 26.68
C SER A 24 1.71 -7.52 26.29
N ALA A 25 1.10 -6.70 27.12
CA ALA A 25 -0.18 -6.09 26.80
C ALA A 25 -0.20 -4.65 27.34
N SER A 26 -0.80 -3.75 26.58
CA SER A 26 -1.05 -2.38 27.00
C SER A 26 -2.44 -1.94 26.59
N VAL A 27 -3.09 -1.18 27.46
CA VAL A 27 -4.40 -0.59 27.21
C VAL A 27 -4.28 0.92 27.38
N ASN A 28 -4.73 1.67 26.40
CA ASN A 28 -4.75 3.12 26.40
C ASN A 28 -6.19 3.59 26.24
N ALA A 29 -6.64 4.47 27.10
CA ALA A 29 -7.94 5.12 26.99
C ALA A 29 -7.75 6.63 27.03
N GLY A 30 -8.44 7.33 26.16
CA GLY A 30 -8.37 8.79 26.07
C GLY A 30 -9.75 9.37 25.82
N THR A 31 -9.99 10.53 26.42
CA THR A 31 -11.21 11.32 26.19
C THR A 31 -10.82 12.72 25.75
N THR A 32 -11.60 13.30 24.87
CA THR A 32 -11.45 14.69 24.44
C THR A 32 -12.80 15.38 24.54
N SER A 33 -12.87 16.47 25.29
CA SER A 33 -14.03 17.34 25.32
C SER A 33 -13.70 18.66 24.62
N VAL A 34 -14.64 19.15 23.81
CA VAL A 34 -14.53 20.43 23.12
C VAL A 34 -15.66 21.30 23.62
N ILE A 35 -15.32 22.40 24.29
CA ILE A 35 -16.28 23.41 24.73
C ILE A 35 -16.31 24.48 23.62
N ASN A 36 -17.44 24.62 22.96
CA ASN A 36 -17.64 25.60 21.90
C ASN A 36 -18.98 26.32 22.11
N ASN A 37 -18.94 27.64 22.07
CA ASN A 37 -20.14 28.48 22.21
C ASN A 37 -20.87 28.72 20.86
N ALA A 38 -20.43 28.12 19.76
CA ALA A 38 -21.08 28.25 18.47
C ALA A 38 -22.39 27.46 18.42
N LYS A 39 -23.46 28.09 17.98
CA LYS A 39 -24.82 27.49 17.88
C LYS A 39 -24.89 26.30 16.90
N ASN A 40 -23.94 26.16 16.00
CA ASN A 40 -23.83 25.06 15.05
C ASN A 40 -22.42 24.43 15.15
N SER A 41 -22.17 23.68 16.20
CA SER A 41 -20.94 22.91 16.32
C SER A 41 -21.00 21.66 15.44
N LEU A 42 -20.15 21.59 14.41
CA LEU A 42 -19.92 20.39 13.60
C LEU A 42 -19.25 19.26 14.42
N TYR A 43 -18.89 19.52 15.67
CA TYR A 43 -18.16 18.58 16.51
C TYR A 43 -19.02 18.14 17.68
N SER A 44 -19.11 16.83 17.89
CA SER A 44 -19.62 16.26 19.14
C SER A 44 -18.81 16.84 20.30
N PRO A 45 -19.46 17.32 21.39
CA PRO A 45 -18.78 17.93 22.53
C PRO A 45 -17.87 16.96 23.28
N PHE A 46 -18.08 15.66 23.12
CA PHE A 46 -17.33 14.62 23.77
C PHE A 46 -16.92 13.55 22.76
N ALA A 47 -15.67 13.09 22.81
CA ALA A 47 -15.16 11.98 22.04
C ALA A 47 -14.26 11.10 22.91
N TYR A 48 -14.30 9.80 22.68
CA TYR A 48 -13.45 8.84 23.39
C TYR A 48 -12.69 7.94 22.42
N SER A 49 -11.57 7.41 22.89
CA SER A 49 -10.76 6.44 22.16
C SER A 49 -10.26 5.37 23.11
N VAL A 50 -10.24 4.14 22.65
CA VAL A 50 -9.67 2.99 23.36
C VAL A 50 -8.72 2.28 22.45
N GLY A 51 -7.50 2.02 22.93
CA GLY A 51 -6.47 1.26 22.23
C GLY A 51 -6.00 0.08 23.07
N VAL A 52 -5.88 -1.07 22.45
CA VAL A 52 -5.31 -2.29 23.04
C VAL A 52 -4.19 -2.78 22.14
N ASN A 53 -2.99 -2.95 22.71
CA ASN A 53 -1.89 -3.59 22.02
C ASN A 53 -1.43 -4.78 22.86
N ALA A 54 -1.27 -5.93 22.21
CA ALA A 54 -0.79 -7.14 22.85
C ALA A 54 0.21 -7.84 21.92
N SER A 55 1.19 -8.48 22.48
CA SER A 55 2.07 -9.38 21.75
C SER A 55 2.31 -10.66 22.53
N LEU A 56 2.30 -11.78 21.83
CA LEU A 56 2.58 -13.08 22.37
C LEU A 56 3.68 -13.72 21.54
N SER A 57 4.76 -14.15 22.19
CA SER A 57 5.88 -14.82 21.55
C SER A 57 6.05 -16.22 22.15
N ILE A 58 5.95 -17.25 21.32
CA ILE A 58 6.08 -18.64 21.71
C ILE A 58 7.06 -19.34 20.77
N CYS A 59 8.19 -19.83 21.29
CA CYS A 59 9.17 -20.61 20.51
C CYS A 59 9.54 -19.99 19.16
N GLY A 60 9.68 -18.65 19.09
CA GLY A 60 10.02 -17.91 17.86
C GLY A 60 8.83 -17.58 16.96
N PHE A 61 7.62 -17.99 17.31
CA PHE A 61 6.38 -17.51 16.73
C PHE A 61 5.97 -16.22 17.47
N ASN A 62 5.80 -15.15 16.77
CA ASN A 62 5.41 -13.85 17.34
C ASN A 62 4.04 -13.45 16.79
N LEU A 63 3.12 -13.09 17.69
CA LEU A 63 1.73 -12.74 17.41
C LEU A 63 1.41 -11.35 17.95
N PRO A 64 1.82 -10.28 17.27
CA PRO A 64 1.39 -8.93 17.64
C PRO A 64 -0.05 -8.68 17.22
N PHE A 65 -0.79 -8.11 18.14
CA PHE A 65 -2.18 -7.70 17.99
C PHE A 65 -2.32 -6.22 18.35
N SER A 66 -3.06 -5.48 17.56
CA SER A 66 -3.45 -4.12 17.90
C SER A 66 -4.92 -3.88 17.56
N PHE A 67 -5.59 -3.20 18.46
CA PHE A 67 -6.96 -2.75 18.31
C PHE A 67 -7.05 -1.30 18.74
N THR A 68 -7.68 -0.47 17.93
CA THR A 68 -7.97 0.92 18.29
C THR A 68 -9.41 1.22 17.90
N TYR A 69 -10.17 1.73 18.84
CA TYR A 69 -11.51 2.26 18.61
C TYR A 69 -11.51 3.76 18.86
N ARG A 70 -12.16 4.52 17.97
CA ARG A 70 -12.43 5.94 18.15
C ARG A 70 -13.88 6.23 17.82
N ASP A 71 -14.58 6.88 18.73
CA ASP A 71 -15.96 7.30 18.56
C ASP A 71 -16.10 8.31 17.41
N ARG A 72 -15.17 9.26 17.32
CA ARG A 72 -15.16 10.26 16.27
C ARG A 72 -14.43 9.75 15.05
N GLN A 73 -15.14 9.62 13.94
CA GLN A 73 -14.56 9.32 12.63
C GLN A 73 -14.43 10.62 11.84
N ALA A 74 -13.22 10.98 11.43
CA ALA A 74 -13.02 12.10 10.52
C ALA A 74 -13.52 11.75 9.12
N SER A 75 -14.01 12.73 8.39
CA SER A 75 -14.57 12.61 7.02
C SER A 75 -13.56 12.23 5.93
N TYR A 76 -12.37 11.76 6.31
CA TYR A 76 -11.26 11.49 5.37
C TYR A 76 -11.26 10.09 4.76
N GLY A 77 -12.36 9.36 4.78
CA GLY A 77 -12.44 8.04 4.13
C GLY A 77 -11.62 6.92 4.79
N ALA A 78 -10.77 7.21 5.77
CA ALA A 78 -10.02 6.21 6.52
C ALA A 78 -10.68 5.94 7.87
N SER A 79 -10.91 4.67 8.20
CA SER A 79 -11.41 4.29 9.52
C SER A 79 -10.33 4.50 10.58
N PHE A 80 -10.63 5.26 11.64
CA PHE A 80 -9.76 5.36 12.81
C PHE A 80 -9.94 4.19 13.79
N SER A 81 -11.04 3.44 13.66
CA SER A 81 -11.21 2.18 14.38
C SER A 81 -10.49 1.09 13.60
N ARG A 82 -9.45 0.52 14.18
CA ARG A 82 -8.50 -0.37 13.51
C ARG A 82 -8.30 -1.63 14.30
N PHE A 83 -8.21 -2.72 13.58
CA PHE A 83 -7.84 -4.04 14.07
C PHE A 83 -6.69 -4.55 13.22
N SER A 84 -5.62 -5.04 13.81
CA SER A 84 -4.47 -5.62 13.12
C SER A 84 -3.93 -6.80 13.89
N LEU A 85 -3.70 -7.90 13.19
CA LEU A 85 -3.04 -9.09 13.69
C LEU A 85 -1.98 -9.52 12.67
N THR A 86 -0.71 -9.57 13.10
CA THR A 86 0.40 -9.84 12.18
C THR A 86 1.30 -10.98 12.67
N PRO A 87 0.81 -12.25 12.66
CA PRO A 87 1.62 -13.39 13.03
C PRO A 87 2.87 -13.50 12.17
N THR A 88 4.01 -13.69 12.84
CA THR A 88 5.32 -13.78 12.19
C THR A 88 6.07 -15.01 12.71
N TYR A 89 6.58 -15.81 11.79
CA TYR A 89 7.43 -16.94 12.11
C TYR A 89 8.60 -17.03 11.12
N LYS A 90 9.82 -16.86 11.62
CA LYS A 90 11.05 -16.87 10.81
C LYS A 90 10.93 -15.97 9.58
N TRP A 91 10.79 -16.56 8.40
CA TRP A 91 10.72 -15.90 7.09
C TRP A 91 9.29 -15.63 6.61
N ALA A 92 8.26 -16.06 7.35
CA ALA A 92 6.85 -15.89 6.99
C ALA A 92 6.16 -14.87 7.91
N LYS A 93 5.40 -13.95 7.33
CA LYS A 93 4.58 -12.97 8.02
C LYS A 93 3.19 -12.93 7.38
N LEU A 94 2.17 -13.01 8.20
CA LEU A 94 0.77 -12.84 7.78
C LEU A 94 0.28 -11.46 8.18
N TYR A 95 -0.68 -10.95 7.45
CA TYR A 95 -1.39 -9.71 7.73
C TYR A 95 -2.89 -10.01 7.77
N ILE A 96 -3.55 -9.70 8.88
CA ILE A 96 -4.98 -9.89 9.07
C ILE A 96 -5.57 -8.58 9.61
N GLY A 97 -6.57 -8.05 8.93
CA GLY A 97 -7.21 -6.79 9.28
C GLY A 97 -6.52 -5.58 8.65
N HIS A 98 -6.37 -4.49 9.40
CA HIS A 98 -5.76 -3.27 8.90
C HIS A 98 -4.24 -3.41 8.87
N SER A 99 -3.66 -3.28 7.71
CA SER A 99 -2.22 -3.35 7.50
C SER A 99 -1.74 -2.27 6.54
N GLN A 100 -0.51 -1.83 6.74
CA GLN A 100 0.19 -0.92 5.85
C GLN A 100 1.44 -1.63 5.37
N VAL A 101 1.53 -1.84 4.06
CA VAL A 101 2.66 -2.52 3.41
C VAL A 101 3.22 -1.62 2.31
N GLU A 102 4.50 -1.82 2.01
CA GLU A 102 5.16 -1.16 0.90
C GLU A 102 5.77 -2.22 -0.03
N TYR A 103 5.33 -2.22 -1.30
CA TYR A 103 5.89 -3.10 -2.32
C TYR A 103 6.74 -2.30 -3.31
N ASN A 104 6.23 -1.17 -3.74
CA ASN A 104 6.93 -0.20 -4.56
C ASN A 104 6.38 1.18 -4.21
N ARG A 105 7.25 2.18 -4.17
CA ARG A 105 6.94 3.54 -3.74
C ARG A 105 5.81 4.20 -4.53
N TYR A 106 5.69 3.89 -5.82
CA TYR A 106 4.70 4.47 -6.72
C TYR A 106 3.47 3.58 -6.92
N LEU A 107 3.56 2.29 -6.62
CA LEU A 107 2.50 1.32 -6.82
C LEU A 107 1.68 1.08 -5.55
N LEU A 108 2.34 0.74 -4.44
CA LEU A 108 1.71 0.47 -3.15
C LEU A 108 2.61 0.94 -2.02
N SER A 109 2.27 2.09 -1.44
CA SER A 109 3.02 2.71 -0.34
C SER A 109 2.16 3.72 0.41
N GLY A 110 2.28 3.73 1.73
CA GLY A 110 1.65 4.74 2.59
C GLY A 110 0.13 4.64 2.71
N ILE A 111 -0.49 3.59 2.19
CA ILE A 111 -1.93 3.36 2.25
C ILE A 111 -2.26 2.24 3.24
N GLN A 112 -3.40 2.36 3.89
CA GLN A 112 -3.92 1.33 4.77
C GLN A 112 -4.89 0.42 4.02
N ILE A 113 -4.68 -0.88 4.12
CA ILE A 113 -5.53 -1.94 3.53
C ILE A 113 -6.20 -2.70 4.66
N PHE A 114 -7.51 -2.87 4.58
CA PHE A 114 -8.26 -3.77 5.44
C PHE A 114 -8.51 -5.08 4.69
N GLY A 115 -7.78 -6.13 5.08
CA GLY A 115 -7.84 -7.39 4.35
C GLY A 115 -6.90 -8.45 4.90
N LEU A 116 -6.40 -9.27 3.99
CA LEU A 116 -5.49 -10.37 4.27
C LEU A 116 -4.24 -10.24 3.40
N GLY A 117 -3.10 -10.60 3.95
CA GLY A 117 -1.85 -10.63 3.20
C GLY A 117 -0.84 -11.62 3.77
N VAL A 118 0.14 -11.93 2.97
CA VAL A 118 1.27 -12.80 3.32
C VAL A 118 2.56 -12.21 2.76
N ASP A 119 3.63 -12.29 3.53
CA ASP A 119 4.99 -11.94 3.12
C ASP A 119 5.92 -13.09 3.46
N LEU A 120 6.58 -13.65 2.45
CA LEU A 120 7.43 -14.82 2.52
C LEU A 120 8.82 -14.47 2.00
N ASN A 121 9.84 -14.58 2.84
CA ASN A 121 11.22 -14.24 2.49
C ASN A 121 12.18 -15.41 2.80
N PRO A 122 11.97 -16.61 2.21
CA PRO A 122 12.86 -17.76 2.45
C PRO A 122 14.20 -17.58 1.68
N GLY A 123 15.27 -17.34 2.41
CA GLY A 123 16.61 -17.18 1.81
C GLY A 123 16.76 -15.93 0.97
N LEU A 124 16.87 -16.07 -0.34
CA LEU A 124 16.95 -14.97 -1.30
C LEU A 124 15.61 -14.67 -1.99
N PHE A 125 14.68 -15.60 -1.94
CA PHE A 125 13.38 -15.45 -2.58
C PHE A 125 12.48 -14.52 -1.76
N ARG A 126 11.73 -13.65 -2.44
CA ARG A 126 10.84 -12.66 -1.84
C ARG A 126 9.49 -12.77 -2.54
N LEU A 127 8.45 -13.10 -1.79
CA LEU A 127 7.08 -13.16 -2.28
C LEU A 127 6.17 -12.48 -1.28
N ALA A 128 5.38 -11.52 -1.73
CA ALA A 128 4.35 -10.94 -0.90
C ALA A 128 3.06 -10.76 -1.70
N VAL A 129 1.95 -11.03 -1.05
CA VAL A 129 0.60 -10.87 -1.61
C VAL A 129 -0.27 -10.19 -0.56
N ILE A 130 -1.06 -9.22 -0.97
CA ILE A 130 -2.08 -8.60 -0.12
C ILE A 130 -3.34 -8.32 -0.93
N THR A 131 -4.48 -8.55 -0.32
CA THR A 131 -5.78 -8.22 -0.89
C THR A 131 -6.69 -7.63 0.17
N GLY A 132 -7.47 -6.62 -0.18
CA GLY A 132 -8.38 -5.99 0.76
C GLY A 132 -8.99 -4.69 0.28
N LYS A 133 -9.75 -4.06 1.16
CA LYS A 133 -10.37 -2.75 0.94
C LYS A 133 -9.40 -1.65 1.33
N VAL A 134 -9.25 -0.67 0.44
CA VAL A 134 -8.37 0.49 0.64
C VAL A 134 -9.17 1.69 1.14
N TYR A 135 -10.42 1.78 0.74
CA TYR A 135 -11.28 2.90 0.99
C TYR A 135 -12.71 2.44 1.21
N ASN A 136 -13.34 2.94 2.28
CA ASN A 136 -14.77 2.83 2.49
C ASN A 136 -15.35 4.23 2.36
N PRO A 137 -16.18 4.52 1.35
CA PRO A 137 -16.82 5.81 1.24
C PRO A 137 -17.76 5.99 2.43
N LYS A 138 -17.56 7.05 3.20
CA LYS A 138 -18.57 7.60 4.07
C LYS A 138 -18.99 8.91 3.44
N VAL A 139 -20.17 8.91 2.88
CA VAL A 139 -20.79 10.12 2.43
C VAL A 139 -21.39 10.80 3.65
N VAL A 140 -20.79 11.87 4.06
CA VAL A 140 -21.42 12.82 4.96
C VAL A 140 -22.07 13.87 4.05
N PHE A 141 -23.34 13.73 3.74
CA PHE A 141 -24.13 14.83 3.25
C PHE A 141 -24.41 15.78 4.40
N ASP A 142 -23.69 16.87 4.44
CA ASP A 142 -24.15 18.04 5.13
C ASP A 142 -24.83 18.93 4.09
N SER A 143 -26.15 19.05 4.17
CA SER A 143 -26.99 19.84 3.27
C SER A 143 -26.68 21.35 3.30
N LEU A 144 -25.74 21.78 4.10
CA LEU A 144 -25.38 23.19 4.32
C LEU A 144 -24.00 23.58 3.74
N THR A 145 -23.18 22.65 3.31
CA THR A 145 -21.87 22.96 2.74
C THR A 145 -21.71 22.36 1.34
N TYR A 146 -22.07 23.13 0.35
CA TYR A 146 -21.93 22.87 -1.09
C TYR A 146 -20.48 22.71 -1.58
N HIS A 147 -19.52 22.55 -0.68
CA HIS A 147 -18.06 22.52 -0.95
C HIS A 147 -17.32 21.29 -0.46
N SER A 148 -17.98 20.27 -0.01
CA SER A 148 -17.27 19.01 0.30
C SER A 148 -17.06 18.25 -1.00
N GLY A 149 -15.84 18.22 -1.51
CA GLY A 149 -15.46 17.38 -2.62
C GLY A 149 -15.88 15.94 -2.33
N VAL A 150 -16.89 15.45 -3.05
CA VAL A 150 -17.35 14.07 -2.96
C VAL A 150 -16.19 13.20 -3.44
N LEU A 151 -15.47 12.68 -2.48
CA LEU A 151 -14.48 11.63 -2.71
C LEU A 151 -15.27 10.39 -3.13
N ASN A 152 -14.76 9.63 -4.07
CA ASN A 152 -15.33 8.44 -4.67
C ASN A 152 -16.39 7.71 -3.78
N PRO A 153 -17.66 7.58 -4.22
CA PRO A 153 -18.74 6.96 -3.43
C PRO A 153 -18.67 5.43 -3.38
N TYR A 154 -17.71 4.82 -4.05
CA TYR A 154 -17.59 3.38 -4.19
C TYR A 154 -16.60 2.76 -3.20
N ASN A 155 -16.83 1.48 -2.89
CA ASN A 155 -15.84 0.66 -2.20
C ASN A 155 -14.68 0.36 -3.14
N ARG A 156 -13.45 0.67 -2.73
CA ARG A 156 -12.25 0.36 -3.50
C ARG A 156 -11.55 -0.87 -2.93
N LYS A 157 -11.40 -1.90 -3.74
CA LYS A 157 -10.67 -3.11 -3.40
C LYS A 157 -9.41 -3.19 -4.25
N VAL A 158 -8.29 -3.59 -3.63
CA VAL A 158 -7.02 -3.81 -4.32
C VAL A 158 -6.49 -5.19 -4.00
N THR A 159 -5.76 -5.74 -4.97
CA THR A 159 -4.92 -6.93 -4.79
C THR A 159 -3.54 -6.58 -5.33
N ALA A 160 -2.52 -6.78 -4.52
CA ALA A 160 -1.14 -6.54 -4.93
C ALA A 160 -0.28 -7.76 -4.66
N VAL A 161 0.63 -8.01 -5.61
CA VAL A 161 1.59 -9.11 -5.58
C VAL A 161 2.99 -8.52 -5.78
N LYS A 162 3.95 -8.98 -5.01
CA LYS A 162 5.38 -8.68 -5.19
C LYS A 162 6.14 -9.99 -5.27
N ILE A 163 6.99 -10.13 -6.26
CA ILE A 163 7.92 -11.24 -6.44
C ILE A 163 9.30 -10.66 -6.66
N GLY A 164 10.29 -11.22 -5.99
CA GLY A 164 11.65 -10.73 -6.12
C GLY A 164 12.70 -11.70 -5.64
N ILE A 165 13.93 -11.26 -5.82
CA ILE A 165 15.12 -11.98 -5.40
C ILE A 165 16.09 -11.00 -4.73
N GLY A 166 16.74 -11.45 -3.67
CA GLY A 166 17.75 -10.65 -2.99
C GLY A 166 17.60 -10.65 -1.49
N LYS A 167 18.53 -10.00 -0.83
CA LYS A 167 18.59 -9.91 0.63
C LYS A 167 19.14 -8.56 1.06
N ASN A 168 18.56 -8.00 2.12
CA ASN A 168 18.98 -6.72 2.68
C ASN A 168 18.91 -5.56 1.64
N ARG A 169 20.07 -4.96 1.32
CA ARG A 169 20.19 -3.83 0.40
C ARG A 169 20.40 -4.25 -1.06
N ASN A 170 20.61 -5.55 -1.32
CA ASN A 170 20.80 -6.08 -2.67
C ASN A 170 19.60 -6.90 -3.07
N TYR A 171 18.66 -6.29 -3.79
CA TYR A 171 17.43 -6.94 -4.23
C TYR A 171 16.89 -6.39 -5.55
N PHE A 172 16.08 -7.22 -6.18
CA PHE A 172 15.29 -6.87 -7.34
C PHE A 172 13.88 -7.43 -7.16
N ASP A 173 12.88 -6.56 -7.14
CA ASP A 173 11.47 -6.90 -6.95
C ASP A 173 10.64 -6.40 -8.13
N ILE A 174 9.71 -7.22 -8.59
CA ILE A 174 8.62 -6.84 -9.51
C ILE A 174 7.33 -6.88 -8.72
N SER A 175 6.48 -5.89 -8.91
CA SER A 175 5.21 -5.76 -8.20
C SER A 175 4.07 -5.47 -9.17
N LEU A 176 2.93 -6.10 -8.96
CA LEU A 176 1.69 -5.87 -9.70
C LEU A 176 0.61 -5.46 -8.70
N LEU A 177 -0.17 -4.46 -9.04
CA LEU A 177 -1.38 -4.06 -8.32
C LEU A 177 -2.55 -4.00 -9.29
N VAL A 178 -3.64 -4.63 -8.90
CA VAL A 178 -4.93 -4.52 -9.59
C VAL A 178 -5.97 -4.05 -8.58
N GLY A 179 -6.71 -3.02 -8.94
CA GLY A 179 -7.73 -2.44 -8.09
C GLY A 179 -8.96 -2.01 -8.87
N ASN A 180 -10.11 -2.22 -8.27
CA ASN A 180 -11.41 -1.88 -8.85
C ASN A 180 -12.31 -1.21 -7.82
N ASP A 181 -13.05 -0.22 -8.28
CA ASP A 181 -14.18 0.32 -7.56
C ASP A 181 -15.40 -0.60 -7.75
N SER A 182 -16.16 -0.83 -6.69
CA SER A 182 -17.30 -1.75 -6.71
C SER A 182 -18.42 -1.30 -5.77
N GLY A 183 -19.65 -1.71 -6.07
CA GLY A 183 -20.84 -1.43 -5.28
C GLY A 183 -21.73 -0.36 -5.90
N ASN A 184 -22.93 -0.21 -5.36
CA ASN A 184 -23.82 0.89 -5.72
C ASN A 184 -23.32 2.17 -5.02
N PRO A 185 -23.40 3.33 -5.66
CA PRO A 185 -23.08 4.59 -5.01
C PRO A 185 -24.00 4.72 -3.78
N THR A 186 -23.40 5.05 -2.65
CA THR A 186 -24.14 5.25 -1.38
C THR A 186 -25.00 6.52 -1.43
N ILE A 187 -24.96 7.23 -2.56
CA ILE A 187 -25.66 8.48 -2.81
C ILE A 187 -26.68 8.23 -3.91
N GLU A 188 -27.93 8.17 -3.55
CA GLU A 188 -29.05 8.36 -4.46
C GLU A 188 -29.18 9.87 -4.73
N SER A 189 -28.42 10.38 -5.68
CA SER A 189 -28.62 11.74 -6.19
C SER A 189 -28.98 11.61 -7.66
N ASP A 190 -30.17 12.02 -8.00
CA ASP A 190 -30.74 11.96 -9.35
C ASP A 190 -29.95 12.74 -10.42
N SER A 191 -28.90 13.45 -10.06
CA SER A 191 -28.21 14.38 -10.98
C SER A 191 -26.68 14.24 -11.07
N THR A 192 -26.03 13.39 -10.27
CA THR A 192 -24.56 13.26 -10.28
C THR A 192 -24.14 11.86 -10.69
N PHE A 193 -23.59 11.73 -11.89
CA PHE A 193 -22.99 10.51 -12.37
C PHE A 193 -21.56 10.39 -11.82
N PHE A 194 -21.33 9.37 -11.01
CA PHE A 194 -19.98 9.01 -10.54
C PHE A 194 -19.46 7.82 -11.35
N PRO A 195 -18.40 7.97 -12.13
CA PRO A 195 -17.83 6.83 -12.85
C PRO A 195 -17.14 5.86 -11.90
N LEU A 196 -17.23 4.57 -12.21
CA LEU A 196 -16.44 3.51 -11.59
C LEU A 196 -15.05 3.51 -12.20
N HIS A 197 -14.03 3.47 -11.36
CA HIS A 197 -12.64 3.46 -11.78
C HIS A 197 -12.01 2.08 -11.63
N SER A 198 -11.05 1.76 -12.50
CA SER A 198 -10.12 0.65 -12.31
C SER A 198 -8.68 1.12 -12.48
N ASN A 199 -7.77 0.39 -11.87
CA ASN A 199 -6.35 0.72 -11.95
C ASN A 199 -5.50 -0.55 -11.91
N THR A 200 -4.61 -0.69 -12.87
CA THR A 200 -3.59 -1.73 -12.92
C THR A 200 -2.23 -1.07 -12.96
N CYS A 201 -1.36 -1.39 -12.00
CA CYS A 201 -0.01 -0.86 -11.92
C CYS A 201 1.01 -1.99 -11.95
N LEU A 202 2.07 -1.81 -12.74
CA LEU A 202 3.25 -2.66 -12.75
C LEU A 202 4.44 -1.84 -12.23
N GLY A 203 5.14 -2.35 -11.23
CA GLY A 203 6.26 -1.67 -10.58
C GLY A 203 7.51 -2.52 -10.55
N MET A 204 8.66 -1.87 -10.59
CA MET A 204 9.98 -2.47 -10.40
C MET A 204 10.72 -1.70 -9.32
N SER A 205 11.31 -2.42 -8.37
CA SER A 205 12.13 -1.88 -7.30
C SER A 205 13.45 -2.64 -7.25
N SER A 206 14.55 -1.93 -7.27
CA SER A 206 15.89 -2.51 -7.23
C SER A 206 16.80 -1.69 -6.32
N SER A 207 17.66 -2.35 -5.60
CA SER A 207 18.74 -1.73 -4.86
C SER A 207 19.99 -2.62 -4.92
N VAL A 208 21.16 -2.03 -5.18
CA VAL A 208 22.42 -2.75 -5.31
C VAL A 208 23.55 -1.95 -4.69
N ASP A 209 24.33 -2.59 -3.85
CA ASP A 209 25.60 -2.06 -3.35
C ASP A 209 26.71 -2.34 -4.38
N LEU A 210 27.23 -1.29 -5.04
CA LEU A 210 28.15 -1.40 -6.16
C LEU A 210 29.64 -1.53 -5.73
N ILE A 211 30.05 -0.84 -4.67
CA ILE A 211 31.46 -0.83 -4.21
C ILE A 211 31.46 -1.09 -2.69
N GLY A 212 31.52 -2.34 -2.28
CA GLY A 212 31.75 -2.74 -0.88
C GLY A 212 30.90 -2.01 0.17
N LYS A 213 29.64 -1.68 -0.11
CA LYS A 213 28.71 -0.87 0.69
C LYS A 213 28.99 0.64 0.70
N THR A 214 30.02 1.12 0.01
CA THR A 214 30.35 2.54 -0.09
C THR A 214 29.42 3.26 -1.09
N LEU A 215 29.08 2.61 -2.18
CA LEU A 215 28.20 3.15 -3.22
C LEU A 215 26.95 2.27 -3.36
N ASN A 216 25.78 2.85 -3.22
CA ASN A 216 24.49 2.17 -3.39
C ASN A 216 23.66 2.85 -4.47
N LEU A 217 23.14 2.06 -5.40
CA LEU A 217 22.17 2.51 -6.41
C LEU A 217 20.81 1.90 -6.09
N SER A 218 19.78 2.73 -5.97
CA SER A 218 18.41 2.31 -5.79
C SER A 218 17.52 2.91 -6.87
N ILE A 219 16.70 2.09 -7.51
CA ILE A 219 15.79 2.48 -8.59
C ILE A 219 14.39 1.98 -8.25
N ASN A 220 13.40 2.85 -8.33
CA ASN A 220 11.99 2.51 -8.23
C ASN A 220 11.26 3.10 -9.43
N THR A 221 10.55 2.27 -10.17
CA THR A 221 9.73 2.70 -11.31
C THR A 221 8.38 2.02 -11.25
N ALA A 222 7.37 2.67 -11.79
CA ALA A 222 6.05 2.07 -11.98
C ALA A 222 5.35 2.66 -13.20
N ALA A 223 4.62 1.80 -13.90
CA ALA A 223 3.65 2.14 -14.93
C ALA A 223 2.25 1.94 -14.38
N SER A 224 1.35 2.87 -14.64
CA SER A 224 -0.05 2.81 -14.22
C SER A 224 -0.97 2.96 -15.43
N ALA A 225 -1.83 1.98 -15.62
CA ALA A 225 -3.01 2.08 -16.47
C ALA A 225 -4.21 2.41 -15.57
N TYR A 226 -4.75 3.60 -15.74
CA TYR A 226 -5.89 4.09 -14.97
C TYR A 226 -7.09 4.29 -15.88
N THR A 227 -8.16 3.56 -15.62
CA THR A 227 -9.43 3.65 -16.35
C THR A 227 -10.39 4.55 -15.58
N HIS A 228 -10.73 5.69 -16.19
CA HIS A 228 -11.58 6.71 -15.58
C HIS A 228 -13.07 6.33 -15.54
N ASN A 229 -13.49 5.42 -16.39
CA ASN A 229 -14.86 4.90 -16.42
C ASN A 229 -14.83 3.49 -17.01
N ILE A 230 -15.08 2.47 -16.21
CA ILE A 230 -15.11 1.08 -16.67
C ILE A 230 -16.22 0.79 -17.67
N ASN A 231 -17.29 1.61 -17.68
CA ASN A 231 -18.42 1.48 -18.60
C ASN A 231 -18.24 2.29 -19.89
N SER A 232 -17.04 2.84 -20.14
CA SER A 232 -16.75 3.54 -21.40
C SER A 232 -16.63 2.54 -22.56
N ALA A 233 -16.81 3.04 -23.79
CA ALA A 233 -16.72 2.22 -24.99
C ALA A 233 -15.35 1.53 -25.08
N GLU A 234 -15.34 0.30 -25.57
CA GLU A 234 -14.12 -0.47 -25.83
C GLU A 234 -13.23 0.23 -26.88
N LEU A 235 -11.95 -0.05 -26.86
CA LEU A 235 -11.02 0.40 -27.88
C LEU A 235 -11.25 -0.42 -29.17
N GLU A 236 -11.28 0.26 -30.31
CA GLU A 236 -11.32 -0.41 -31.60
C GLU A 236 -9.94 -1.03 -31.91
N GLU A 237 -9.91 -2.13 -32.66
CA GLU A 237 -8.65 -2.82 -32.98
C GLU A 237 -7.60 -1.91 -33.65
N GLY A 238 -8.04 -0.88 -34.37
CA GLY A 238 -7.17 0.14 -34.97
C GLY A 238 -6.45 1.04 -33.96
N ASP A 239 -7.07 1.34 -32.82
CA ASP A 239 -6.50 2.17 -31.76
C ASP A 239 -5.40 1.44 -30.98
N LEU A 240 -5.52 0.11 -30.89
CA LEU A 240 -4.54 -0.75 -30.21
C LEU A 240 -3.22 -0.88 -30.99
N SER A 241 -3.30 -0.81 -32.33
CA SER A 241 -2.10 -0.97 -33.19
C SER A 241 -1.16 0.25 -33.13
N GLN A 242 -1.67 1.43 -32.81
CA GLN A 242 -0.87 2.65 -32.70
C GLN A 242 -0.08 2.76 -31.40
N ASN A 243 -0.47 2.04 -30.36
CA ASN A 243 0.19 2.01 -29.07
C ASN A 243 0.71 0.60 -28.75
N GLY A 244 1.85 0.22 -29.29
CA GLY A 244 2.44 -1.12 -29.11
C GLY A 244 2.67 -1.57 -27.67
N LEU A 245 2.70 -0.64 -26.70
CA LEU A 245 2.74 -0.95 -25.27
C LEU A 245 1.37 -1.41 -24.75
N LEU A 246 0.27 -0.82 -25.20
CA LEU A 246 -1.09 -1.21 -24.83
C LEU A 246 -1.45 -2.60 -25.34
N SER A 247 -1.00 -2.96 -26.57
CA SER A 247 -1.28 -4.28 -27.15
C SER A 247 -0.62 -5.43 -26.38
N SER A 248 0.58 -5.19 -25.80
CA SER A 248 1.30 -6.19 -24.99
C SER A 248 0.67 -6.40 -23.62
N VAL A 249 -0.05 -5.40 -23.10
CA VAL A 249 -0.64 -5.40 -21.75
C VAL A 249 -2.14 -5.70 -21.79
N ASN A 250 -2.73 -5.77 -22.98
CA ASN A 250 -4.17 -5.96 -23.22
C ASN A 250 -4.77 -7.22 -22.54
N LYS A 251 -3.93 -8.26 -22.31
CA LYS A 251 -4.35 -9.47 -21.60
C LYS A 251 -4.49 -9.31 -20.08
N LEU A 252 -3.88 -8.27 -19.52
CA LEU A 252 -3.86 -7.99 -18.08
C LEU A 252 -4.78 -6.83 -17.70
N ILE A 253 -5.12 -6.00 -18.68
CA ILE A 253 -5.93 -4.80 -18.52
C ILE A 253 -6.98 -4.86 -19.61
N ASP A 254 -8.25 -4.65 -19.28
CA ASP A 254 -9.31 -4.39 -20.26
C ASP A 254 -9.34 -2.87 -20.54
N PRO A 255 -8.46 -2.35 -21.43
CA PRO A 255 -8.40 -0.94 -21.69
C PRO A 255 -9.60 -0.51 -22.52
N ASN A 256 -10.16 0.64 -22.18
CA ASN A 256 -11.23 1.28 -22.92
C ASN A 256 -10.85 2.73 -23.30
N LYS A 257 -11.72 3.45 -23.99
CA LYS A 257 -11.46 4.83 -24.46
C LYS A 257 -11.15 5.82 -23.33
N SER A 258 -11.45 5.46 -22.06
CA SER A 258 -11.13 6.28 -20.88
C SER A 258 -9.86 5.85 -20.16
N THR A 259 -9.10 4.89 -20.66
CA THR A 259 -7.87 4.39 -20.03
C THR A 259 -6.69 5.29 -20.37
N SER A 260 -5.99 5.75 -19.36
CA SER A 260 -4.75 6.52 -19.48
C SER A 260 -3.57 5.72 -18.97
N LEU A 261 -2.44 5.78 -19.68
CA LEU A 261 -1.18 5.16 -19.29
C LEU A 261 -0.22 6.27 -18.83
N SER A 262 0.41 6.09 -17.68
CA SER A 262 1.35 7.06 -17.09
C SER A 262 2.46 6.35 -16.32
N PHE A 263 3.60 7.04 -16.17
CA PHE A 263 4.81 6.50 -15.56
C PHE A 263 5.26 7.35 -14.38
N ALA A 264 5.89 6.70 -13.41
CA ALA A 264 6.58 7.37 -12.32
C ALA A 264 7.83 6.61 -11.94
N GLY A 265 8.88 7.32 -11.53
CA GLY A 265 10.10 6.67 -11.11
C GLY A 265 11.08 7.59 -10.40
N ASP A 266 11.97 6.99 -9.64
CA ASP A 266 13.14 7.65 -9.07
C ASP A 266 14.37 6.74 -9.09
N ALA A 267 15.52 7.37 -9.24
CA ALA A 267 16.82 6.77 -9.08
C ALA A 267 17.61 7.52 -8.00
N VAL A 268 18.19 6.79 -7.09
CA VAL A 268 18.96 7.33 -5.96
C VAL A 268 20.34 6.71 -5.94
N LEU A 269 21.37 7.55 -6.05
CA LEU A 269 22.76 7.16 -5.88
C LEU A 269 23.25 7.67 -4.52
N GLY A 270 23.56 6.76 -3.63
CA GLY A 270 24.08 7.03 -2.30
C GLY A 270 25.56 6.68 -2.20
N TYR A 271 26.41 7.62 -1.82
CA TYR A 271 27.82 7.41 -1.52
C TYR A 271 28.05 7.62 -0.02
N SER A 272 28.68 6.66 0.65
CA SER A 272 29.01 6.74 2.07
C SER A 272 30.42 6.24 2.31
N TYR A 273 31.29 7.10 2.79
CA TYR A 273 32.67 6.77 3.12
C TYR A 273 33.09 7.44 4.44
N ARG A 274 33.47 6.66 5.43
CA ARG A 274 33.77 7.11 6.79
C ARG A 274 32.65 8.00 7.37
N ASN A 275 32.91 9.28 7.61
CA ASN A 275 31.97 10.26 8.17
C ASN A 275 31.29 11.12 7.09
N PHE A 276 31.55 10.85 5.82
CA PHE A 276 30.98 11.59 4.70
C PHE A 276 29.90 10.78 4.01
N SER A 277 28.75 11.39 3.76
CA SER A 277 27.67 10.80 2.98
C SER A 277 27.11 11.81 1.99
N LEU A 278 26.93 11.39 0.74
CA LEU A 278 26.33 12.15 -0.34
C LEU A 278 25.19 11.32 -0.94
N LYS A 279 24.09 11.98 -1.27
CA LYS A 279 22.93 11.31 -1.86
C LYS A 279 22.38 12.14 -3.01
N ALA A 280 22.58 11.66 -4.23
CA ALA A 280 21.98 12.23 -5.42
C ALA A 280 20.68 11.49 -5.76
N ARG A 281 19.61 12.22 -6.06
CA ARG A 281 18.33 11.66 -6.43
C ARG A 281 17.77 12.38 -7.64
N TYR A 282 17.32 11.61 -8.62
CA TYR A 282 16.45 12.04 -9.72
C TYR A 282 15.09 11.40 -9.58
N GLN A 283 14.03 12.17 -9.73
CA GLN A 283 12.64 11.71 -9.66
C GLN A 283 11.82 12.35 -10.78
N ARG A 284 11.03 11.54 -11.47
CA ARG A 284 10.03 12.00 -12.44
C ARG A 284 8.70 11.29 -12.20
N ILE A 285 7.62 12.06 -12.23
CA ILE A 285 6.25 11.57 -12.13
C ILE A 285 5.47 12.24 -13.25
N ASP A 286 4.90 11.45 -14.14
CA ASP A 286 4.12 11.96 -15.27
C ASP A 286 2.88 12.75 -14.81
N PRO A 287 2.39 13.69 -15.64
CA PRO A 287 1.08 14.28 -15.44
C PRO A 287 0.01 13.18 -15.30
N PHE A 288 -0.93 13.40 -14.38
CA PHE A 288 -2.04 12.45 -14.15
C PHE A 288 -1.68 11.06 -13.65
N TYR A 289 -0.41 10.81 -13.27
CA TYR A 289 -0.05 9.54 -12.64
C TYR A 289 -0.91 9.27 -11.39
N LYS A 290 -1.59 8.15 -11.37
CA LYS A 290 -2.45 7.70 -10.27
C LYS A 290 -2.22 6.22 -9.99
N SER A 291 -2.20 5.85 -8.72
CA SER A 291 -2.26 4.47 -8.25
C SER A 291 -3.26 4.36 -7.11
N PHE A 292 -4.06 3.33 -7.12
CA PHE A 292 -4.96 3.02 -6.00
C PHE A 292 -4.22 2.63 -4.72
N GLY A 293 -2.95 2.29 -4.84
CA GLY A 293 -2.08 1.93 -3.71
C GLY A 293 -1.31 3.09 -3.10
N VAL A 294 -1.48 4.35 -3.59
CA VAL A 294 -0.75 5.51 -3.08
C VAL A 294 -1.66 6.74 -3.02
N ASN A 295 -1.74 7.40 -1.86
CA ASN A 295 -2.67 8.52 -1.66
C ASN A 295 -2.10 9.90 -1.97
N PHE A 296 -0.79 10.10 -1.89
CA PHE A 296 -0.17 11.43 -1.89
C PHE A 296 0.93 11.58 -2.94
N LEU A 297 0.62 11.25 -4.19
CA LEU A 297 1.50 11.56 -5.31
C LEU A 297 1.02 12.85 -5.99
N ARG A 298 1.92 13.82 -6.09
CA ARG A 298 1.74 14.95 -7.01
C ARG A 298 2.28 14.52 -8.37
N GLY A 299 1.41 14.41 -9.36
CA GLY A 299 1.80 14.26 -10.76
C GLY A 299 2.48 15.52 -11.30
N ASP A 300 3.02 15.42 -12.52
CA ASP A 300 3.75 16.48 -13.22
C ASP A 300 4.90 17.05 -12.38
N ARG A 301 5.76 16.15 -11.94
CA ARG A 301 6.88 16.53 -11.08
C ARG A 301 8.20 15.96 -11.61
N GLU A 302 9.15 16.84 -11.80
CA GLU A 302 10.55 16.49 -11.98
C GLU A 302 11.39 17.14 -10.85
N ASN A 303 12.25 16.35 -10.24
CA ASN A 303 13.05 16.81 -9.11
C ASN A 303 14.45 16.18 -9.14
N ILE A 304 15.47 17.04 -9.02
CA ILE A 304 16.86 16.65 -8.81
C ILE A 304 17.26 17.19 -7.45
N SER A 305 17.81 16.34 -6.60
CA SER A 305 18.30 16.73 -5.28
C SER A 305 19.65 16.07 -4.97
N LEU A 306 20.48 16.80 -4.27
CA LEU A 306 21.79 16.40 -3.75
C LEU A 306 21.77 16.41 -2.23
#